data_d4c1536e87d1f3e43bce1760eb458f67
#
_entry.id   d4c1536e87d1f3e43bce1760eb458f67
#
_cell.length_a   1.000
_cell.length_b   1.000
_cell.length_c   1.000
_cell.angle_alpha   90.00
_cell.angle_beta   90.00
_cell.angle_gamma   90.00
#
_symmetry.space_group_name_H-M   'P 1'
#
loop_
_entity.id
_entity.type
_entity.pdbx_description
1 polymer ?
#
loop_
_entity_poly.entity_id
_entity_poly.type
_entity_poly.pdbx_seq_one_letter_code
_entity_poly.pdbx_strand_id
1 'polypeptide(L)'
;YSELARQDIVSTRKEIKLLGVGTSDSDMRQFRQSMIESSKETYQRLTKSGDFFSLSTFRDLIFHVQEPRFTLPQIAHCLKDLGLKFCGFENKDLILKFGLFHGKDADIYDLELWHQYEKNTPNAFAGMYQFWCQKI
;
A
#
# COMPACT_ATOMS: atom_id res chain seq x y z
N TYR A 1 -1.81 3.10 -5.14
CA TYR A 1 -1.23 2.37 -3.99
C TYR A 1 0.15 1.84 -4.32
N SER A 2 0.96 1.58 -3.27
CA SER A 2 2.25 0.92 -3.40
C SER A 2 2.09 -0.55 -3.79
N GLU A 3 2.80 -0.99 -4.82
CA GLU A 3 2.85 -2.41 -5.19
C GLU A 3 3.48 -3.26 -4.08
N LEU A 4 4.55 -2.77 -3.45
CA LEU A 4 5.24 -3.49 -2.37
C LEU A 4 4.41 -3.61 -1.11
N ALA A 5 3.74 -2.54 -0.68
CA ALA A 5 2.93 -2.53 0.54
C ALA A 5 1.62 -3.33 0.41
N ARG A 6 1.14 -3.57 -0.81
CA ARG A 6 -0.13 -4.28 -1.07
C ARG A 6 0.00 -5.80 -1.25
N GLN A 7 1.18 -6.38 -1.08
CA GLN A 7 1.40 -7.81 -1.34
C GLN A 7 0.52 -8.73 -0.48
N ASP A 8 0.29 -8.41 0.78
CA ASP A 8 -0.59 -9.20 1.65
C ASP A 8 -2.04 -9.17 1.16
N ILE A 9 -2.52 -8.02 0.70
CA ILE A 9 -3.85 -7.86 0.13
C ILE A 9 -3.97 -8.63 -1.18
N VAL A 10 -2.98 -8.54 -2.05
CA VAL A 10 -2.94 -9.25 -3.34
C VAL A 10 -2.99 -10.76 -3.13
N SER A 11 -2.19 -11.29 -2.21
CA SER A 11 -2.18 -12.73 -1.90
C SER A 11 -3.51 -13.19 -1.31
N THR A 12 -4.11 -12.41 -0.42
CA THR A 12 -5.42 -12.72 0.17
C THR A 12 -6.53 -12.70 -0.88
N ARG A 13 -6.52 -11.74 -1.81
CA ARG A 13 -7.49 -11.70 -2.92
C ARG A 13 -7.36 -12.92 -3.84
N LYS A 14 -6.14 -13.40 -4.08
CA LYS A 14 -5.93 -14.65 -4.83
C LYS A 14 -6.53 -15.85 -4.10
N GLU A 15 -6.34 -15.93 -2.79
CA GLU A 15 -6.93 -17.02 -1.97
C GLU A 15 -8.46 -16.99 -1.99
N ILE A 16 -9.07 -15.82 -1.81
CA ILE A 16 -10.52 -15.64 -1.90
C ILE A 16 -11.05 -16.22 -3.22
N LYS A 17 -10.35 -15.91 -4.31
CA LYS A 17 -10.72 -16.39 -5.65
C LYS A 17 -10.56 -17.90 -5.77
N LEU A 18 -9.49 -18.48 -5.24
CA LEU A 18 -9.22 -19.91 -5.27
C LEU A 18 -10.20 -20.70 -4.39
N LEU A 19 -10.57 -20.15 -3.22
CA LEU A 19 -11.51 -20.77 -2.29
C LEU A 19 -12.99 -20.56 -2.69
N GLY A 20 -13.26 -19.74 -3.71
CA GLY A 20 -14.61 -19.43 -4.15
C GLY A 20 -15.45 -18.70 -3.10
N VAL A 21 -14.79 -17.85 -2.27
CA VAL A 21 -15.50 -17.05 -1.25
C VAL A 21 -16.46 -16.08 -1.94
N GLY A 22 -17.72 -16.11 -1.54
CA GLY A 22 -18.74 -15.21 -2.08
C GLY A 22 -18.60 -13.77 -1.59
N THR A 23 -19.35 -12.87 -2.21
CA THR A 23 -19.31 -11.41 -1.94
C THR A 23 -20.50 -10.92 -1.12
N SER A 24 -21.34 -11.84 -0.59
CA SER A 24 -22.41 -11.47 0.32
C SER A 24 -21.85 -10.99 1.66
N ASP A 25 -22.62 -10.20 2.39
CA ASP A 25 -22.23 -9.75 3.73
C ASP A 25 -21.93 -10.92 4.68
N SER A 26 -22.68 -12.00 4.55
CA SER A 26 -22.48 -13.22 5.33
C SER A 26 -21.16 -13.90 4.99
N ASP A 27 -20.86 -14.08 3.70
CA ASP A 27 -19.60 -14.68 3.23
C ASP A 27 -18.39 -13.86 3.68
N MET A 28 -18.46 -12.53 3.56
CA MET A 28 -17.39 -11.65 3.98
C MET A 28 -17.17 -11.68 5.50
N ARG A 29 -18.23 -11.71 6.30
CA ARG A 29 -18.11 -11.83 7.76
C ARG A 29 -17.48 -13.16 8.16
N GLN A 30 -17.89 -14.25 7.52
CA GLN A 30 -17.34 -15.58 7.79
C GLN A 30 -15.87 -15.64 7.41
N PHE A 31 -15.48 -15.11 6.25
CA PHE A 31 -14.10 -15.06 5.84
C PHE A 31 -13.25 -14.18 6.77
N ARG A 32 -13.74 -12.99 7.15
CA ARG A 32 -13.08 -12.12 8.13
C ARG A 32 -12.85 -12.83 9.46
N GLN A 33 -13.84 -13.57 9.96
CA GLN A 33 -13.69 -14.33 11.19
C GLN A 33 -12.61 -15.41 11.06
N SER A 34 -12.56 -16.13 9.95
CA SER A 34 -11.50 -17.10 9.68
C SER A 34 -10.11 -16.48 9.63
N MET A 35 -9.98 -15.24 9.13
CA MET A 35 -8.71 -14.51 9.16
C MET A 35 -8.28 -14.17 10.59
N ILE A 36 -9.22 -13.76 11.44
CA ILE A 36 -8.95 -13.44 12.86
C ILE A 36 -8.45 -14.67 13.62
N GLU A 37 -9.05 -15.81 13.36
CA GLU A 37 -8.73 -17.08 14.04
C GLU A 37 -7.48 -17.76 13.50
N SER A 38 -7.00 -17.35 12.33
CA SER A 38 -5.85 -17.94 11.66
C SER A 38 -4.52 -17.47 12.28
N SER A 39 -3.55 -18.37 12.38
CA SER A 39 -2.16 -18.06 12.72
C SER A 39 -1.32 -17.60 11.54
N LYS A 40 -1.88 -17.47 10.34
CA LYS A 40 -1.18 -17.06 9.13
C LYS A 40 -0.71 -15.62 9.26
N GLU A 41 0.60 -15.39 9.10
CA GLU A 41 1.20 -14.06 9.29
C GLU A 41 0.60 -12.98 8.39
N THR A 42 0.28 -13.31 7.13
CA THR A 42 -0.38 -12.41 6.19
C THR A 42 -1.70 -11.88 6.77
N TYR A 43 -2.52 -12.76 7.32
CA TYR A 43 -3.79 -12.39 7.93
C TYR A 43 -3.58 -11.57 9.22
N GLN A 44 -2.61 -11.97 10.05
CA GLN A 44 -2.28 -11.23 11.27
C GLN A 44 -1.80 -9.80 10.99
N ARG A 45 -1.11 -9.57 9.89
CA ARG A 45 -0.75 -8.20 9.47
C ARG A 45 -1.98 -7.41 9.01
N LEU A 46 -2.87 -8.02 8.25
CA LEU A 46 -4.10 -7.37 7.75
C LEU A 46 -5.08 -7.02 8.86
N THR A 47 -5.19 -7.85 9.92
CA THR A 47 -6.05 -7.55 11.07
C THR A 47 -5.62 -6.30 11.86
N LYS A 48 -4.39 -5.81 11.65
CA LYS A 48 -3.91 -4.56 12.26
C LYS A 48 -4.34 -3.32 11.49
N SER A 49 -4.89 -3.46 10.29
CA SER A 49 -5.44 -2.34 9.52
C SER A 49 -6.73 -1.83 10.13
N GLY A 50 -6.87 -0.50 10.24
CA GLY A 50 -8.13 0.12 10.66
C GLY A 50 -9.31 -0.23 9.75
N ASP A 51 -9.04 -0.48 8.48
CA ASP A 51 -10.07 -0.82 7.48
C ASP A 51 -10.59 -2.28 7.60
N PHE A 52 -9.96 -3.08 8.45
CA PHE A 52 -10.33 -4.48 8.62
C PHE A 52 -11.66 -4.68 9.39
N PHE A 53 -12.02 -3.79 10.29
CA PHE A 53 -13.10 -4.03 11.27
C PHE A 53 -14.49 -3.62 10.79
N SER A 54 -14.62 -2.57 9.99
CA SER A 54 -15.88 -2.22 9.34
C SER A 54 -16.12 -3.13 8.13
N LEU A 55 -17.36 -3.63 7.94
CA LEU A 55 -17.67 -4.49 6.80
C LEU A 55 -17.51 -3.77 5.46
N SER A 56 -17.86 -2.48 5.42
CA SER A 56 -17.71 -1.64 4.22
C SER A 56 -16.25 -1.46 3.85
N THR A 57 -15.40 -1.05 4.82
CA THR A 57 -13.97 -0.84 4.57
C THR A 57 -13.23 -2.17 4.34
N PHE A 58 -13.65 -3.25 4.99
CA PHE A 58 -13.14 -4.60 4.72
C PHE A 58 -13.45 -5.06 3.30
N ARG A 59 -14.67 -4.78 2.80
CA ARG A 59 -15.05 -5.04 1.40
C ARG A 59 -14.11 -4.33 0.46
N ASP A 60 -13.88 -3.03 0.66
CA ASP A 60 -12.99 -2.23 -0.18
C ASP A 60 -11.53 -2.71 -0.09
N LEU A 61 -11.08 -3.11 1.10
CA LEU A 61 -9.71 -3.59 1.30
C LEU A 61 -9.44 -4.92 0.61
N ILE A 62 -10.32 -5.90 0.77
CA ILE A 62 -10.06 -7.32 0.42
C ILE A 62 -10.83 -7.76 -0.83
N PHE A 63 -12.03 -7.24 -1.08
CA PHE A 63 -12.91 -7.66 -2.17
C PHE A 63 -12.97 -6.67 -3.34
N HIS A 64 -12.24 -5.55 -3.28
CA HIS A 64 -12.22 -4.57 -4.35
C HIS A 64 -11.60 -5.18 -5.63
N VAL A 65 -12.28 -4.97 -6.77
CA VAL A 65 -11.92 -5.62 -8.05
C VAL A 65 -10.80 -4.87 -8.79
N GLN A 66 -10.74 -3.55 -8.65
CA GLN A 66 -9.78 -2.70 -9.36
C GLN A 66 -9.03 -1.80 -8.39
N GLU A 67 -7.76 -2.07 -8.21
CA GLU A 67 -6.86 -1.26 -7.41
C GLU A 67 -5.57 -1.04 -8.20
N PRO A 68 -5.39 0.13 -8.82
CA PRO A 68 -4.13 0.48 -9.47
C PRO A 68 -2.99 0.52 -8.46
N ARG A 69 -1.95 -0.24 -8.75
CA ARG A 69 -0.73 -0.30 -7.95
C ARG A 69 0.44 0.18 -8.78
N PHE A 70 1.33 0.92 -8.15
CA PHE A 70 2.49 1.52 -8.79
C PHE A 70 3.75 1.25 -7.99
N THR A 71 4.87 1.22 -8.69
CA THR A 71 6.19 1.40 -8.11
C THR A 71 6.60 2.87 -8.21
N LEU A 72 7.53 3.33 -7.38
CA LEU A 72 8.02 4.70 -7.47
C LEU A 72 8.71 5.02 -8.80
N PRO A 73 9.48 4.11 -9.45
CA PRO A 73 9.96 4.33 -10.82
C PRO A 73 8.85 4.54 -11.84
N GLN A 74 7.72 3.81 -11.74
CA GLN A 74 6.57 4.04 -12.62
C GLN A 74 5.95 5.43 -12.39
N ILE A 75 5.84 5.86 -11.13
CA ILE A 75 5.36 7.21 -10.80
C ILE A 75 6.30 8.26 -11.40
N ALA A 76 7.63 8.11 -11.24
CA ALA A 76 8.61 9.02 -11.82
C ALA A 76 8.46 9.13 -13.34
N HIS A 77 8.25 8.01 -14.03
CA HIS A 77 8.02 7.98 -15.47
C HIS A 77 6.73 8.71 -15.86
N CYS A 78 5.63 8.42 -15.18
CA CYS A 78 4.35 9.11 -15.41
C CYS A 78 4.45 10.62 -15.20
N LEU A 79 5.11 11.06 -14.13
CA LEU A 79 5.30 12.50 -13.87
C LEU A 79 6.08 13.17 -15.00
N LYS A 80 7.14 12.53 -15.49
CA LYS A 80 7.93 13.02 -16.62
C LYS A 80 7.08 13.17 -17.88
N ASP A 81 6.29 12.12 -18.21
CA ASP A 81 5.44 12.12 -19.42
C ASP A 81 4.34 13.20 -19.36
N LEU A 82 3.86 13.50 -18.15
CA LEU A 82 2.85 14.54 -17.90
C LEU A 82 3.44 15.95 -17.76
N GLY A 83 4.76 16.13 -17.83
CA GLY A 83 5.43 17.41 -17.61
C GLY A 83 5.24 17.92 -16.17
N LEU A 84 5.29 17.02 -15.20
CA LEU A 84 5.14 17.31 -13.78
C LEU A 84 6.46 17.09 -13.03
N LYS A 85 6.76 18.00 -12.12
CA LYS A 85 7.88 17.90 -11.19
C LYS A 85 7.38 17.35 -9.85
N PHE A 86 8.05 16.34 -9.33
CA PHE A 86 7.83 15.85 -7.96
C PHE A 86 8.27 16.88 -6.93
N CYS A 87 7.42 17.18 -5.96
CA CYS A 87 7.65 18.21 -4.94
C CYS A 87 7.70 17.65 -3.50
N GLY A 88 7.76 16.33 -3.36
CA GLY A 88 7.92 15.67 -2.06
C GLY A 88 6.66 14.94 -1.58
N PHE A 89 6.86 14.01 -0.67
CA PHE A 89 5.77 13.34 0.04
C PHE A 89 5.21 14.23 1.16
N GLU A 90 3.92 14.07 1.45
CA GLU A 90 3.23 14.87 2.47
C GLU A 90 3.53 14.42 3.91
N ASN A 91 3.74 13.13 4.12
CA ASN A 91 3.89 12.53 5.46
C ASN A 91 5.26 12.86 6.08
N LYS A 92 5.24 13.72 7.12
CA LYS A 92 6.46 14.17 7.82
C LYS A 92 7.20 13.03 8.54
N ASP A 93 6.48 12.08 9.14
CA ASP A 93 7.09 10.95 9.84
C ASP A 93 7.83 10.03 8.86
N LEU A 94 7.27 9.89 7.66
CA LEU A 94 7.90 9.14 6.58
C LEU A 94 9.21 9.81 6.13
N ILE A 95 9.21 11.15 5.99
CA ILE A 95 10.40 11.94 5.63
C ILE A 95 11.49 11.79 6.70
N LEU A 96 11.12 11.82 7.98
CA LEU A 96 12.07 11.59 9.08
C LEU A 96 12.70 10.20 9.02
N LYS A 97 11.90 9.16 8.81
CA LYS A 97 12.39 7.77 8.69
C LYS A 97 13.28 7.59 7.46
N PHE A 98 12.96 8.23 6.35
CA PHE A 98 13.81 8.26 5.16
C PHE A 98 15.18 8.89 5.46
N GLY A 99 15.21 10.03 6.16
CA GLY A 99 16.44 10.69 6.58
C GLY A 99 17.28 9.86 7.56
N LEU A 100 16.64 9.05 8.41
CA LEU A 100 17.34 8.11 9.28
C LEU A 100 17.99 6.97 8.48
N PHE A 101 17.39 6.56 7.39
CA PHE A 101 17.88 5.46 6.54
C PHE A 101 19.01 5.90 5.60
N HIS A 102 18.83 7.00 4.88
CA HIS A 102 19.77 7.49 3.87
C HIS A 102 20.79 8.54 4.38
N GLY A 103 20.53 9.14 5.55
CA GLY A 103 21.26 10.29 6.06
C GLY A 103 20.46 11.59 5.90
N LYS A 104 20.80 12.58 6.76
CA LYS A 104 20.07 13.85 6.83
C LYS A 104 20.18 14.72 5.56
N ASP A 105 21.24 14.53 4.80
CA ASP A 105 21.53 15.31 3.59
C ASP A 105 21.00 14.62 2.31
N ALA A 106 20.31 13.50 2.46
CA ALA A 106 19.72 12.79 1.32
C ALA A 106 18.63 13.63 0.64
N ASP A 107 18.64 13.64 -0.68
CA ASP A 107 17.64 14.40 -1.45
C ASP A 107 16.25 13.76 -1.32
N ILE A 108 15.36 14.43 -0.57
CA ILE A 108 13.97 14.02 -0.38
C ILE A 108 13.12 14.14 -1.65
N TYR A 109 13.63 14.74 -2.70
CA TYR A 109 12.96 14.86 -4.01
C TYR A 109 13.40 13.79 -5.01
N ASP A 110 14.37 12.95 -4.66
CA ASP A 110 14.84 11.85 -5.47
C ASP A 110 13.98 10.59 -5.26
N LEU A 111 13.10 10.28 -6.22
CA LEU A 111 12.21 9.11 -6.17
C LEU A 111 12.97 7.77 -6.24
N GLU A 112 14.21 7.74 -6.76
CA GLU A 112 15.04 6.53 -6.76
C GLU A 112 15.52 6.19 -5.34
N LEU A 113 15.95 7.19 -4.57
CA LEU A 113 16.30 7.00 -3.16
C LEU A 113 15.08 6.52 -2.35
N TRP A 114 13.90 7.09 -2.63
CA TRP A 114 12.66 6.62 -2.02
C TRP A 114 12.33 5.19 -2.39
N HIS A 115 12.59 4.78 -3.63
CA HIS A 115 12.38 3.39 -4.06
C HIS A 115 13.31 2.42 -3.33
N GLN A 116 14.58 2.79 -3.12
CA GLN A 116 15.52 2.02 -2.33
C GLN A 116 15.06 1.89 -0.87
N TYR A 117 14.57 2.98 -0.27
CA TYR A 117 13.99 2.97 1.07
C TYR A 117 12.78 2.05 1.15
N GLU A 118 11.85 2.13 0.21
CA GLU A 118 10.65 1.29 0.16
C GLU A 118 10.98 -0.20 0.00
N LYS A 119 11.97 -0.56 -0.81
CA LYS A 119 12.43 -1.95 -0.93
C LYS A 119 12.93 -2.52 0.39
N ASN A 120 13.57 -1.72 1.22
CA ASN A 120 14.02 -2.13 2.56
C ASN A 120 12.91 -2.06 3.62
N THR A 121 11.89 -1.26 3.37
CA THR A 121 10.76 -1.05 4.28
C THR A 121 9.45 -1.17 3.48
N PRO A 122 9.03 -2.39 3.08
CA PRO A 122 7.92 -2.58 2.13
C PRO A 122 6.59 -1.96 2.57
N ASN A 123 6.38 -1.77 3.87
CA ASN A 123 5.17 -1.15 4.42
C ASN A 123 5.29 0.37 4.63
N ALA A 124 6.36 1.00 4.13
CA ALA A 124 6.56 2.44 4.25
C ALA A 124 5.35 3.25 3.71
N PHE A 125 4.75 2.78 2.63
CA PHE A 125 3.57 3.36 2.01
C PHE A 125 2.34 2.44 2.14
N ALA A 126 2.09 1.93 3.34
CA ALA A 126 0.95 1.03 3.62
C ALA A 126 -0.43 1.65 3.26
N GLY A 127 -0.55 2.96 3.35
CA GLY A 127 -1.68 3.73 2.80
C GLY A 127 -1.54 3.96 1.30
N MET A 128 -1.87 5.16 0.86
CA MET A 128 -1.63 5.61 -0.51
C MET A 128 -0.34 6.41 -0.61
N TYR A 129 0.28 6.45 -1.79
CA TYR A 129 1.25 7.49 -2.09
C TYR A 129 0.55 8.85 -2.08
N GLN A 130 0.95 9.73 -1.16
CA GLN A 130 0.46 11.10 -1.07
C GLN A 130 1.64 12.05 -1.24
N PHE A 131 1.67 12.73 -2.36
CA PHE A 131 2.77 13.61 -2.73
C PHE A 131 2.27 14.84 -3.50
N TRP A 132 3.10 15.85 -3.50
CA TRP A 132 2.87 17.07 -4.25
C TRP A 132 3.63 17.04 -5.56
N CYS A 133 3.03 17.60 -6.59
CA CYS A 133 3.68 17.82 -7.88
C CYS A 133 3.30 19.18 -8.45
N GLN A 134 4.18 19.73 -9.29
CA GLN A 134 4.01 21.02 -9.94
C GLN A 134 4.17 20.87 -11.44
N LYS A 135 3.35 21.56 -12.21
CA LYS A 135 3.50 21.62 -13.66
C LYS A 135 4.77 22.42 -14.00
N ILE A 136 5.56 21.85 -14.88
CA ILE A 136 6.78 22.48 -15.42
C ILE A 136 6.42 23.46 -16.51
#